data_9b01f033b80a10b129c7a8d67bd5b183
#
_entry.id   9b01f033b80a10b129c7a8d67bd5b183
#
_cell.length_a   1.000
_cell.length_b   1.000
_cell.length_c   1.000
_cell.angle_alpha   90.00
_cell.angle_beta   90.00
_cell.angle_gamma   90.00
#
_symmetry.space_group_name_H-M   'P 1'
#
loop_
_entity.id
_entity.type
_entity.pdbx_description
1 polymer ?
#
loop_
_entity_poly.entity_id
_entity_poly.type
_entity_poly.pdbx_seq_one_letter_code
_entity_poly.pdbx_strand_id
1 'polypeptide(L)'
;MDGGTATRRRTRSQNGKARASAPAVGARTARAAAPGPQSPTPVAESVEERASESILGANPFLGIDRREQLRSLRRLALRLGTQPGTVAREGITLGRELAGVVAGRSAIEPARGDRRFADPTWRENPAYRRVMQGYLAWSRSVDRLVDGAGLDWRTTERARFAASMLTETVAPTNALPGNPAALKRGFETGGRSLVRGARNLVHDVRHNGGMPSQVDRTPFVLGENVALSRGAVVFRSEVCELIQFAPTTAEVGARPVVMIPPQINKYYIMDLAPGRSFIENAVAHGVQFFSISWRNPRPEHRDWDLDTYVQGCVDSIGAACEITGWDDVNVMGLCAGGITTSVTLAHMAAARDPRVHSVTLPVTMLDMSVPSTAGIFSSERVGTAAIRQSQRRGVLSGREMSRVFAWMRPNDLVWNYWVNNYLMGNPPPAFDILAWNNDTTNLPAALHAQFIRILLDNALTRPGELEVLGTPIDLGAITAPAYVLAGVTDHITPWRACYRATGLLGGESSFVLSNSGHIQALVNPPGNPKASYFTGPTPGPDPDAWRAAATEHRDSWWGHWLEWLRPHGGPRRPAPEGLGSRRHPPMEAAPGTYVHDQA
;
A
#
# COMPACT_ATOMS: atom_id res chain seq x y z
N MET A 1 10.43 -73.37 18.44
CA MET A 1 11.78 -73.90 18.25
C MET A 1 12.63 -72.68 18.01
N ASP A 2 13.12 -72.26 19.06
CA ASP A 2 14.51 -72.17 19.56
C ASP A 2 15.28 -71.09 18.81
N GLY A 3 15.74 -70.09 19.43
CA GLY A 3 16.43 -69.90 20.70
C GLY A 3 17.68 -69.11 20.31
N GLY A 4 18.11 -68.12 20.86
CA GLY A 4 18.62 -67.69 22.13
C GLY A 4 19.55 -66.54 21.89
N THR A 5 19.39 -65.52 22.58
CA THR A 5 20.14 -64.98 23.75
C THR A 5 21.60 -64.59 23.57
N ALA A 6 21.85 -63.31 23.75
CA ALA A 6 22.61 -62.62 24.80
C ALA A 6 24.15 -62.74 24.72
N THR A 7 24.99 -61.76 24.97
CA THR A 7 25.26 -61.03 26.21
C THR A 7 26.42 -60.01 26.00
N ARG A 8 26.29 -58.88 26.61
CA ARG A 8 27.25 -57.97 27.26
C ARG A 8 28.72 -58.36 27.37
N ARG A 9 29.62 -57.38 27.15
CA ARG A 9 30.52 -56.92 28.28
C ARG A 9 31.32 -55.64 27.96
N ARG A 10 31.38 -54.82 28.97
CA ARG A 10 32.22 -53.61 29.21
C ARG A 10 33.70 -54.00 29.44
N THR A 11 34.62 -53.03 29.18
CA THR A 11 35.71 -52.55 30.06
C THR A 11 36.51 -51.48 29.32
N ARG A 12 36.66 -50.32 29.75
CA ARG A 12 37.43 -49.54 30.73
C ARG A 12 38.94 -49.49 30.47
N SER A 13 39.43 -48.20 30.33
CA SER A 13 40.65 -47.62 30.97
C SER A 13 41.97 -47.85 30.23
N GLN A 14 42.89 -46.93 30.02
CA GLN A 14 43.49 -45.83 30.81
C GLN A 14 44.56 -45.10 29.96
N ASN A 15 44.71 -43.83 30.24
CA ASN A 15 45.91 -42.97 30.33
C ASN A 15 47.22 -43.29 29.60
N GLY A 16 47.78 -42.25 28.97
CA GLY A 16 49.21 -42.12 28.68
C GLY A 16 49.59 -40.74 28.15
N LYS A 17 50.18 -39.90 29.02
CA LYS A 17 50.83 -38.61 28.71
C LYS A 17 52.15 -38.83 27.93
N ALA A 18 52.48 -37.89 27.01
CA ALA A 18 53.73 -37.12 26.97
C ALA A 18 53.97 -36.36 25.68
N ARG A 19 54.11 -35.05 25.82
CA ARG A 19 55.18 -34.09 25.46
C ARG A 19 55.68 -33.98 24.00
N ALA A 20 55.41 -32.78 23.47
CA ALA A 20 56.30 -31.73 22.93
C ALA A 20 57.11 -31.97 21.65
N SER A 21 56.84 -31.14 20.68
CA SER A 21 57.80 -30.17 20.06
C SER A 21 57.17 -29.45 18.85
N ALA A 22 57.24 -28.13 18.88
CA ALA A 22 57.12 -27.24 17.69
C ALA A 22 58.54 -27.14 17.06
N PRO A 23 58.79 -26.52 15.90
CA PRO A 23 58.06 -25.44 15.22
C PRO A 23 57.98 -25.54 13.68
N ALA A 24 57.22 -24.69 12.99
CA ALA A 24 57.67 -23.74 11.95
C ALA A 24 56.51 -23.23 11.10
N VAL A 25 56.28 -21.99 11.21
CA VAL A 25 56.03 -20.92 10.21
C VAL A 25 55.51 -21.31 8.83
N GLY A 26 54.28 -20.92 8.53
CA GLY A 26 53.68 -20.82 7.22
C GLY A 26 52.52 -19.88 7.23
N ALA A 27 52.76 -18.58 7.04
CA ALA A 27 51.75 -17.55 6.91
C ALA A 27 50.87 -17.82 5.70
N ARG A 28 49.62 -18.20 5.91
CA ARG A 28 48.52 -18.07 4.94
C ARG A 28 47.62 -16.97 5.41
N THR A 29 47.64 -15.87 4.64
CA THR A 29 46.71 -14.74 4.76
C THR A 29 45.27 -15.26 4.68
N ALA A 30 44.59 -15.27 5.78
CA ALA A 30 43.15 -15.49 5.81
C ALA A 30 42.47 -14.24 5.20
N ARG A 31 41.90 -14.45 4.03
CA ARG A 31 40.97 -13.49 3.39
C ARG A 31 39.79 -13.36 4.32
N ALA A 32 39.59 -12.17 4.90
CA ALA A 32 38.43 -11.87 5.71
C ALA A 32 37.16 -12.14 4.87
N ALA A 33 36.29 -12.99 5.38
CA ALA A 33 34.97 -13.20 4.85
C ALA A 33 34.21 -11.87 4.92
N ALA A 34 33.59 -11.47 3.83
CA ALA A 34 32.68 -10.33 3.81
C ALA A 34 31.60 -10.52 4.89
N PRO A 35 31.20 -9.49 5.62
CA PRO A 35 30.11 -9.61 6.57
C PRO A 35 28.84 -9.98 5.79
N GLY A 36 28.21 -11.07 6.19
CA GLY A 36 26.89 -11.45 5.70
C GLY A 36 25.87 -10.33 5.92
N PRO A 37 24.73 -10.35 5.21
CA PRO A 37 23.73 -9.32 5.33
C PRO A 37 23.32 -9.19 6.81
N GLN A 38 23.61 -8.02 7.38
CA GLN A 38 23.19 -7.71 8.74
C GLN A 38 21.66 -7.65 8.75
N SER A 39 21.02 -8.41 9.62
CA SER A 39 19.59 -8.30 9.89
C SER A 39 19.24 -6.84 10.18
N PRO A 40 18.15 -6.31 9.61
CA PRO A 40 17.76 -4.91 9.80
C PRO A 40 17.57 -4.64 11.29
N THR A 41 18.08 -3.51 11.74
CA THR A 41 17.90 -3.06 13.13
C THR A 41 16.40 -2.87 13.42
N PRO A 42 15.93 -3.10 14.67
CA PRO A 42 14.51 -2.96 15.04
C PRO A 42 13.87 -1.61 14.68
N VAL A 43 14.67 -0.55 14.52
CA VAL A 43 14.22 0.78 14.07
C VAL A 43 13.91 0.78 12.58
N ALA A 44 14.66 0.06 11.75
CA ALA A 44 14.43 -0.03 10.31
C ALA A 44 13.14 -0.81 9.99
N GLU A 45 12.92 -1.97 10.60
CA GLU A 45 11.67 -2.74 10.46
C GLU A 45 10.42 -1.92 10.79
N SER A 46 10.49 -1.03 11.75
CA SER A 46 9.36 -0.22 12.17
C SER A 46 9.04 0.98 11.28
N VAL A 47 10.04 1.50 10.57
CA VAL A 47 9.84 2.51 9.52
C VAL A 47 9.19 1.85 8.31
N GLU A 48 9.65 0.65 7.97
CA GLU A 48 9.15 -0.16 6.87
C GLU A 48 7.69 -0.57 7.08
N GLU A 49 7.33 -1.10 8.25
CA GLU A 49 5.95 -1.47 8.58
C GLU A 49 4.99 -0.28 8.48
N ARG A 50 5.36 0.90 8.96
CA ARG A 50 4.51 2.08 8.86
C ARG A 50 4.48 2.70 7.48
N ALA A 51 5.62 2.69 6.79
CA ALA A 51 5.65 3.14 5.40
C ALA A 51 4.70 2.29 4.57
N SER A 52 4.67 0.97 4.76
CA SER A 52 3.76 0.09 4.04
C SER A 52 2.28 0.35 4.37
N GLU A 53 1.96 0.76 5.61
CA GLU A 53 0.60 1.18 5.99
C GLU A 53 0.23 2.59 5.51
N SER A 54 1.24 3.44 5.27
CA SER A 54 1.07 4.89 5.03
C SER A 54 1.20 5.29 3.58
N ILE A 55 1.58 4.37 2.71
CA ILE A 55 2.10 4.63 1.36
C ILE A 55 1.11 5.34 0.44
N LEU A 56 -0.18 5.13 0.61
CA LEU A 56 -1.20 5.75 -0.21
C LEU A 56 -2.10 6.63 0.67
N GLY A 57 -1.99 7.93 0.52
CA GLY A 57 -2.84 8.90 1.22
C GLY A 57 -4.19 9.09 0.54
N ALA A 58 -5.03 9.95 1.13
CA ALA A 58 -6.47 10.11 0.94
C ALA A 58 -6.87 10.56 -0.41
N ASN A 59 -6.70 10.55 -1.41
CA ASN A 59 -7.19 10.86 -2.76
C ASN A 59 -6.10 11.42 -3.68
N PRO A 60 -5.47 10.52 -4.44
CA PRO A 60 -4.41 10.88 -5.36
C PRO A 60 -4.86 11.80 -6.48
N PHE A 61 -6.15 11.77 -6.79
CA PHE A 61 -6.71 12.44 -7.96
C PHE A 61 -6.99 13.92 -7.73
N LEU A 62 -7.23 14.35 -6.50
CA LEU A 62 -7.75 15.70 -6.22
C LEU A 62 -6.69 16.70 -5.75
N GLY A 63 -5.60 16.26 -5.17
CA GLY A 63 -4.61 17.16 -4.59
C GLY A 63 -5.10 17.87 -3.31
N ILE A 64 -4.23 18.71 -2.74
CA ILE A 64 -4.53 19.49 -1.55
C ILE A 64 -4.78 20.95 -1.96
N ASP A 65 -6.05 21.43 -1.89
CA ASP A 65 -6.35 22.85 -2.12
C ASP A 65 -6.10 23.68 -0.85
N ARG A 66 -5.01 24.46 -0.87
CA ARG A 66 -4.64 25.38 0.23
C ARG A 66 -5.76 26.36 0.57
N ARG A 67 -6.54 26.80 -0.42
CA ARG A 67 -7.65 27.75 -0.20
C ARG A 67 -8.80 27.10 0.54
N GLU A 68 -9.11 25.85 0.24
CA GLU A 68 -10.14 25.08 0.93
C GLU A 68 -9.74 24.80 2.39
N GLN A 69 -8.47 24.49 2.63
CA GLN A 69 -7.93 24.34 3.98
C GLN A 69 -8.01 25.64 4.78
N LEU A 70 -7.58 26.76 4.19
CA LEU A 70 -7.70 28.06 4.84
C LEU A 70 -9.16 28.43 5.13
N ARG A 71 -10.11 28.09 4.26
CA ARG A 71 -11.54 28.26 4.53
C ARG A 71 -12.03 27.38 5.67
N SER A 72 -11.60 26.13 5.74
CA SER A 72 -11.97 25.22 6.82
C SER A 72 -11.42 25.70 8.16
N LEU A 73 -10.16 26.16 8.18
CA LEU A 73 -9.59 26.81 9.37
C LEU A 73 -10.32 28.10 9.74
N ARG A 74 -10.70 28.94 8.75
CA ARG A 74 -11.51 30.14 9.00
C ARG A 74 -12.89 29.79 9.56
N ARG A 75 -13.57 28.77 9.01
CA ARG A 75 -14.84 28.26 9.55
C ARG A 75 -14.69 27.77 10.97
N LEU A 76 -13.62 26.99 11.24
CA LEU A 76 -13.29 26.55 12.60
C LEU A 76 -13.11 27.75 13.53
N ALA A 77 -12.30 28.76 13.16
CA ALA A 77 -12.05 29.95 13.97
C ALA A 77 -13.33 30.73 14.21
N LEU A 78 -14.16 30.96 13.18
CA LEU A 78 -15.46 31.65 13.32
C LEU A 78 -16.40 30.88 14.25
N ARG A 79 -16.45 29.54 14.10
CA ARG A 79 -17.31 28.70 14.93
C ARG A 79 -16.86 28.69 16.39
N LEU A 80 -15.57 28.57 16.65
CA LEU A 80 -15.00 28.70 18.00
C LEU A 80 -15.25 30.12 18.58
N GLY A 81 -15.18 31.16 17.78
CA GLY A 81 -15.52 32.53 18.19
C GLY A 81 -16.97 32.69 18.66
N THR A 82 -17.89 31.87 18.16
CA THR A 82 -19.30 31.83 18.64
C THR A 82 -19.50 30.92 19.85
N GLN A 83 -18.44 30.23 20.32
CA GLN A 83 -18.49 29.27 21.43
C GLN A 83 -17.47 29.65 22.54
N PRO A 84 -17.56 30.85 23.14
CA PRO A 84 -16.57 31.28 24.12
C PRO A 84 -16.46 30.34 25.34
N GLY A 85 -17.55 29.69 25.72
CA GLY A 85 -17.53 28.68 26.80
C GLY A 85 -16.70 27.43 26.49
N THR A 86 -16.71 26.97 25.23
CA THR A 86 -15.88 25.83 24.79
C THR A 86 -14.40 26.23 24.78
N VAL A 87 -14.08 27.38 24.20
CA VAL A 87 -12.71 27.90 24.13
C VAL A 87 -12.14 28.17 25.54
N ALA A 88 -12.95 28.81 26.44
CA ALA A 88 -12.54 29.07 27.81
C ALA A 88 -12.29 27.75 28.60
N ARG A 89 -13.17 26.76 28.48
CA ARG A 89 -13.04 25.46 29.13
C ARG A 89 -11.76 24.75 28.67
N GLU A 90 -11.51 24.75 27.36
CA GLU A 90 -10.31 24.11 26.80
C GLU A 90 -9.05 24.89 27.17
N GLY A 91 -9.10 26.23 27.17
CA GLY A 91 -7.99 27.05 27.65
C GLY A 91 -7.65 26.80 29.13
N ILE A 92 -8.67 26.66 30.01
CA ILE A 92 -8.47 26.27 31.41
C ILE A 92 -7.86 24.85 31.51
N THR A 93 -8.36 23.92 30.72
CA THR A 93 -7.85 22.54 30.69
C THR A 93 -6.38 22.52 30.28
N LEU A 94 -6.03 23.17 29.18
CA LEU A 94 -4.65 23.31 28.71
C LEU A 94 -3.77 24.01 29.76
N GLY A 95 -4.27 25.11 30.36
CA GLY A 95 -3.56 25.82 31.42
C GLY A 95 -3.23 24.92 32.62
N ARG A 96 -4.18 24.09 33.07
CA ARG A 96 -3.95 23.09 34.15
C ARG A 96 -2.96 22.02 33.75
N GLU A 97 -3.07 21.48 32.53
CA GLU A 97 -2.14 20.49 31.99
C GLU A 97 -0.71 21.06 31.93
N LEU A 98 -0.53 22.28 31.41
CA LEU A 98 0.76 22.95 31.35
C LEU A 98 1.33 23.29 32.75
N ALA A 99 0.49 23.74 33.69
CA ALA A 99 0.91 23.94 35.06
C ALA A 99 1.40 22.62 35.72
N GLY A 100 0.70 21.51 35.45
CA GLY A 100 1.12 20.17 35.87
C GLY A 100 2.45 19.75 35.23
N VAL A 101 2.69 20.08 33.98
CA VAL A 101 3.97 19.83 33.26
C VAL A 101 5.11 20.62 33.91
N VAL A 102 4.93 21.93 34.13
CA VAL A 102 5.94 22.79 34.76
C VAL A 102 6.27 22.29 36.17
N ALA A 103 5.25 21.92 36.95
CA ALA A 103 5.40 21.37 38.30
C ALA A 103 5.98 19.94 38.32
N GLY A 104 6.19 19.30 37.18
CA GLY A 104 6.71 17.92 37.09
C GLY A 104 5.71 16.84 37.53
N ARG A 105 4.41 17.18 37.61
CA ARG A 105 3.32 16.29 38.07
C ARG A 105 2.49 15.72 36.92
N SER A 106 2.81 16.06 35.67
CA SER A 106 2.07 15.61 34.50
C SER A 106 2.30 14.11 34.25
N ALA A 107 1.21 13.39 34.00
CA ALA A 107 1.20 11.98 33.55
C ALA A 107 0.97 11.85 32.04
N ILE A 108 1.12 12.93 31.27
CA ILE A 108 0.92 12.91 29.81
C ILE A 108 2.05 12.08 29.18
N GLU A 109 1.66 11.03 28.46
CA GLU A 109 2.56 10.14 27.72
C GLU A 109 2.22 10.18 26.21
N PRO A 110 3.21 9.89 25.34
CA PRO A 110 2.96 9.70 23.91
C PRO A 110 1.95 8.58 23.67
N ALA A 111 1.22 8.66 22.58
CA ALA A 111 0.33 7.58 22.13
C ALA A 111 1.13 6.27 21.97
N ARG A 112 0.47 5.14 22.21
CA ARG A 112 1.09 3.83 22.03
C ARG A 112 1.53 3.68 20.57
N GLY A 113 2.85 3.49 20.34
CA GLY A 113 3.43 3.43 19.01
C GLY A 113 3.97 4.77 18.46
N ASP A 114 3.83 5.91 19.15
CA ASP A 114 4.50 7.16 18.77
C ASP A 114 6.00 7.10 19.09
N ARG A 115 6.78 6.78 18.06
CA ARG A 115 8.24 6.58 18.20
C ARG A 115 9.05 7.86 18.12
N ARG A 116 8.44 9.01 17.83
CA ARG A 116 9.15 10.30 17.88
C ARG A 116 9.81 10.52 19.22
N PHE A 117 9.21 9.99 20.26
CA PHE A 117 9.65 10.10 21.65
C PHE A 117 10.21 8.78 22.21
N ALA A 118 10.77 7.90 21.34
CA ALA A 118 11.30 6.60 21.77
C ALA A 118 12.63 6.71 22.54
N ASP A 119 13.45 7.75 22.29
CA ASP A 119 14.73 7.93 23.00
C ASP A 119 14.48 8.09 24.52
N PRO A 120 15.19 7.33 25.39
CA PRO A 120 15.01 7.37 26.84
C PRO A 120 15.13 8.76 27.45
N THR A 121 15.92 9.67 26.84
CA THR A 121 16.09 11.06 27.31
C THR A 121 14.78 11.81 27.45
N TRP A 122 13.78 11.49 26.61
CA TRP A 122 12.44 12.09 26.70
C TRP A 122 11.74 11.80 28.03
N ARG A 123 12.09 10.70 28.72
CA ARG A 123 11.53 10.31 30.02
C ARG A 123 12.48 10.62 31.17
N GLU A 124 13.77 10.40 30.99
CA GLU A 124 14.79 10.49 32.02
C GLU A 124 15.24 11.93 32.31
N ASN A 125 15.34 12.76 31.25
CA ASN A 125 15.75 14.16 31.42
C ASN A 125 14.51 15.05 31.68
N PRO A 126 14.49 15.76 32.84
CA PRO A 126 13.34 16.58 33.23
C PRO A 126 12.99 17.71 32.24
N ALA A 127 13.97 18.29 31.54
CA ALA A 127 13.72 19.35 30.55
C ALA A 127 13.05 18.78 29.31
N TYR A 128 13.63 17.70 28.73
CA TYR A 128 13.04 17.03 27.57
C TYR A 128 11.66 16.47 27.88
N ARG A 129 11.46 15.88 29.06
CA ARG A 129 10.15 15.39 29.48
C ARG A 129 9.10 16.51 29.50
N ARG A 130 9.44 17.68 30.03
CA ARG A 130 8.51 18.83 30.04
C ARG A 130 8.22 19.34 28.62
N VAL A 131 9.22 19.42 27.75
CA VAL A 131 9.03 19.81 26.34
C VAL A 131 8.08 18.83 25.64
N MET A 132 8.31 17.53 25.76
CA MET A 132 7.42 16.50 25.20
C MET A 132 5.99 16.64 25.74
N GLN A 133 5.83 16.68 27.06
CA GLN A 133 4.51 16.76 27.71
C GLN A 133 3.78 18.05 27.33
N GLY A 134 4.47 19.19 27.28
CA GLY A 134 3.89 20.46 26.84
C GLY A 134 3.41 20.43 25.40
N TYR A 135 4.24 19.86 24.51
CA TYR A 135 3.85 19.66 23.10
C TYR A 135 2.63 18.74 22.99
N LEU A 136 2.61 17.61 23.68
CA LEU A 136 1.49 16.66 23.65
C LEU A 136 0.21 17.26 24.25
N ALA A 137 0.31 18.02 25.34
CA ALA A 137 -0.82 18.76 25.93
C ALA A 137 -1.42 19.73 24.91
N TRP A 138 -0.56 20.52 24.26
CA TRP A 138 -0.99 21.48 23.23
C TRP A 138 -1.62 20.79 22.02
N SER A 139 -0.99 19.74 21.48
CA SER A 139 -1.53 18.97 20.33
C SER A 139 -2.93 18.41 20.64
N ARG A 140 -3.09 17.76 21.81
CA ARG A 140 -4.39 17.22 22.25
C ARG A 140 -5.43 18.32 22.45
N SER A 141 -5.03 19.50 22.91
CA SER A 141 -5.93 20.66 23.06
C SER A 141 -6.43 21.15 21.69
N VAL A 142 -5.56 21.18 20.69
CA VAL A 142 -5.96 21.53 19.31
C VAL A 142 -6.97 20.51 18.77
N ASP A 143 -6.73 19.20 18.97
CA ASP A 143 -7.66 18.15 18.53
C ASP A 143 -9.03 18.29 19.22
N ARG A 144 -9.07 18.51 20.56
CA ARG A 144 -10.32 18.72 21.32
C ARG A 144 -11.08 19.97 20.87
N LEU A 145 -10.38 21.04 20.48
CA LEU A 145 -11.01 22.25 19.93
C LEU A 145 -11.65 21.97 18.56
N VAL A 146 -11.00 21.18 17.71
CA VAL A 146 -11.56 20.78 16.41
C VAL A 146 -12.80 19.92 16.61
N ASP A 147 -12.74 18.93 17.49
CA ASP A 147 -13.84 18.01 17.77
C ASP A 147 -15.03 18.73 18.43
N GLY A 148 -14.74 19.65 19.34
CA GLY A 148 -15.74 20.43 20.08
C GLY A 148 -16.41 21.55 19.28
N ALA A 149 -15.93 21.87 18.07
CA ALA A 149 -16.44 22.99 17.26
C ALA A 149 -17.84 22.74 16.67
N GLY A 150 -18.34 21.50 16.63
CA GLY A 150 -19.66 21.16 16.10
C GLY A 150 -19.82 21.51 14.62
N LEU A 151 -18.79 21.28 13.83
CA LEU A 151 -18.78 21.40 12.36
C LEU A 151 -19.33 20.13 11.71
N ASP A 152 -19.74 20.21 10.45
CA ASP A 152 -20.03 19.00 9.67
C ASP A 152 -18.78 18.14 9.52
N TRP A 153 -18.97 16.83 9.30
CA TRP A 153 -17.87 15.87 9.30
C TRP A 153 -16.75 16.21 8.31
N ARG A 154 -17.10 16.69 7.10
CA ARG A 154 -16.10 17.06 6.08
C ARG A 154 -15.27 18.26 6.51
N THR A 155 -15.92 19.29 7.05
CA THR A 155 -15.22 20.49 7.54
C THR A 155 -14.39 20.17 8.78
N THR A 156 -14.88 19.30 9.69
CA THR A 156 -14.15 18.80 10.85
C THR A 156 -12.88 18.07 10.43
N GLU A 157 -12.99 17.12 9.51
CA GLU A 157 -11.82 16.34 9.04
C GLU A 157 -10.79 17.22 8.30
N ARG A 158 -11.24 18.19 7.49
CA ARG A 158 -10.34 19.17 6.84
C ARG A 158 -9.64 20.06 7.86
N ALA A 159 -10.37 20.51 8.88
CA ALA A 159 -9.79 21.29 9.96
C ALA A 159 -8.79 20.46 10.78
N ARG A 160 -9.13 19.20 11.10
CA ARG A 160 -8.23 18.25 11.77
C ARG A 160 -6.97 18.01 10.97
N PHE A 161 -7.09 17.78 9.66
CA PHE A 161 -5.94 17.63 8.77
C PHE A 161 -5.04 18.87 8.75
N ALA A 162 -5.62 20.07 8.64
CA ALA A 162 -4.84 21.31 8.66
C ALA A 162 -4.19 21.56 10.04
N ALA A 163 -4.89 21.22 11.12
CA ALA A 163 -4.37 21.28 12.48
C ALA A 163 -3.22 20.27 12.70
N SER A 164 -3.37 19.03 12.21
CA SER A 164 -2.31 18.01 12.30
C SER A 164 -1.05 18.42 11.53
N MET A 165 -1.21 18.98 10.32
CA MET A 165 -0.06 19.54 9.58
C MET A 165 0.70 20.59 10.40
N LEU A 166 -0.01 21.48 11.10
CA LEU A 166 0.62 22.49 11.93
C LEU A 166 1.30 21.86 13.15
N THR A 167 0.58 21.00 13.89
CA THR A 167 1.11 20.37 15.12
C THR A 167 2.32 19.50 14.80
N GLU A 168 2.27 18.72 13.73
CA GLU A 168 3.40 17.87 13.32
C GLU A 168 4.61 18.67 12.84
N THR A 169 4.39 19.78 12.12
CA THR A 169 5.49 20.64 11.67
C THR A 169 6.29 21.24 12.83
N VAL A 170 5.60 21.66 13.89
CA VAL A 170 6.27 22.27 15.07
C VAL A 170 6.67 21.26 16.13
N ALA A 171 6.59 19.95 15.83
CA ALA A 171 7.02 18.93 16.78
C ALA A 171 8.49 19.14 17.17
N PRO A 172 8.82 19.10 18.47
CA PRO A 172 10.18 19.37 18.93
C PRO A 172 11.21 18.41 18.33
N THR A 173 10.79 17.20 17.99
CA THR A 173 11.61 16.17 17.35
C THR A 173 12.12 16.56 15.95
N ASN A 174 11.51 17.53 15.28
CA ASN A 174 11.89 17.96 13.94
C ASN A 174 13.03 18.98 13.92
N ALA A 175 13.42 19.50 15.07
CA ALA A 175 14.53 20.43 15.21
C ALA A 175 15.71 19.78 15.93
N LEU A 176 16.94 20.05 15.49
CA LEU A 176 18.14 19.44 16.09
C LEU A 176 18.22 19.64 17.61
N PRO A 177 18.02 20.86 18.16
CA PRO A 177 18.08 21.05 19.62
C PRO A 177 16.97 20.32 20.38
N GLY A 178 15.84 20.11 19.71
CA GLY A 178 14.69 19.42 20.26
C GLY A 178 14.71 17.91 20.04
N ASN A 179 15.75 17.35 19.43
CA ASN A 179 15.83 15.91 19.16
C ASN A 179 17.05 15.28 19.87
N PRO A 180 16.86 14.67 21.07
CA PRO A 180 17.97 14.12 21.84
C PRO A 180 18.72 13.00 21.14
N ALA A 181 18.02 12.17 20.35
CA ALA A 181 18.67 11.10 19.57
C ALA A 181 19.61 11.69 18.51
N ALA A 182 19.18 12.74 17.80
CA ALA A 182 19.99 13.41 16.79
C ALA A 182 21.21 14.14 17.41
N LEU A 183 21.04 14.76 18.58
CA LEU A 183 22.14 15.38 19.32
C LEU A 183 23.17 14.35 19.77
N LYS A 184 22.73 13.24 20.37
CA LYS A 184 23.62 12.12 20.75
C LYS A 184 24.39 11.60 19.53
N ARG A 185 23.70 11.35 18.43
CA ARG A 185 24.31 10.88 17.18
C ARG A 185 25.33 11.88 16.63
N GLY A 186 25.01 13.18 16.68
CA GLY A 186 25.93 14.26 16.30
C GLY A 186 27.21 14.21 17.12
N PHE A 187 27.08 14.06 18.44
CA PHE A 187 28.20 14.00 19.36
C PHE A 187 29.03 12.72 19.15
N GLU A 188 28.40 11.54 19.16
CA GLU A 188 29.05 10.24 18.95
C GLU A 188 29.84 10.15 17.63
N THR A 189 29.38 10.82 16.60
CA THR A 189 30.03 10.83 15.29
C THR A 189 31.01 11.98 15.08
N GLY A 190 31.27 12.81 16.11
CA GLY A 190 32.10 14.00 15.99
C GLY A 190 31.57 14.97 14.92
N GLY A 191 30.26 15.11 14.81
CA GLY A 191 29.59 16.00 13.84
C GLY A 191 29.43 15.41 12.43
N ARG A 192 30.00 14.25 12.12
CA ARG A 192 29.93 13.65 10.78
C ARG A 192 28.50 13.34 10.34
N SER A 193 27.61 12.97 11.23
CA SER A 193 26.18 12.75 10.92
C SER A 193 25.52 14.03 10.43
N LEU A 194 25.82 15.17 11.03
CA LEU A 194 25.27 16.47 10.63
C LEU A 194 25.76 16.90 9.26
N VAL A 195 27.06 16.65 8.96
CA VAL A 195 27.62 16.92 7.62
C VAL A 195 26.96 16.03 6.57
N ARG A 196 26.75 14.74 6.86
CA ARG A 196 26.01 13.86 5.95
C ARG A 196 24.56 14.33 5.77
N GLY A 197 23.89 14.69 6.88
CA GLY A 197 22.53 15.22 6.85
C GLY A 197 22.41 16.47 6.00
N ALA A 198 23.35 17.40 6.10
CA ALA A 198 23.39 18.60 5.24
C ALA A 198 23.59 18.23 3.76
N ARG A 199 24.45 17.26 3.44
CA ARG A 199 24.61 16.75 2.06
C ARG A 199 23.33 16.14 1.52
N ASN A 200 22.64 15.30 2.33
CA ASN A 200 21.36 14.70 1.96
C ASN A 200 20.32 15.79 1.67
N LEU A 201 20.22 16.81 2.53
CA LEU A 201 19.31 17.94 2.32
C LEU A 201 19.61 18.69 1.01
N VAL A 202 20.89 19.00 0.75
CA VAL A 202 21.30 19.67 -0.51
C VAL A 202 20.98 18.81 -1.73
N HIS A 203 21.19 17.49 -1.63
CA HIS A 203 20.80 16.55 -2.68
C HIS A 203 19.29 16.59 -2.95
N ASP A 204 18.48 16.48 -1.91
CA ASP A 204 17.03 16.44 -2.04
C ASP A 204 16.45 17.80 -2.51
N VAL A 205 17.04 18.92 -2.11
CA VAL A 205 16.66 20.24 -2.66
C VAL A 205 16.91 20.32 -4.16
N ARG A 206 18.02 19.74 -4.63
CA ARG A 206 18.40 19.79 -6.06
C ARG A 206 17.66 18.77 -6.92
N HIS A 207 17.41 17.57 -6.40
CA HIS A 207 16.95 16.44 -7.22
C HIS A 207 15.54 15.94 -6.85
N ASN A 208 15.06 16.23 -5.63
CA ASN A 208 13.76 15.78 -5.15
C ASN A 208 12.79 16.94 -4.80
N GLY A 209 13.07 18.15 -5.29
CA GLY A 209 12.23 19.34 -5.04
C GLY A 209 12.06 19.67 -3.56
N GLY A 210 13.07 19.38 -2.73
CA GLY A 210 13.09 19.66 -1.30
C GLY A 210 12.32 18.65 -0.42
N MET A 211 11.74 17.61 -1.02
CA MET A 211 11.14 16.50 -0.26
C MET A 211 12.25 15.54 0.21
N PRO A 212 12.20 15.06 1.46
CA PRO A 212 13.14 14.04 1.90
C PRO A 212 13.02 12.78 1.04
N SER A 213 14.15 12.22 0.62
CA SER A 213 14.19 10.93 -0.05
C SER A 213 13.67 9.83 0.87
N GLN A 214 12.63 9.12 0.45
CA GLN A 214 11.95 8.11 1.26
C GLN A 214 12.58 6.73 1.14
N VAL A 215 13.30 6.46 0.03
CA VAL A 215 13.86 5.15 -0.26
C VAL A 215 15.14 5.26 -1.07
N ASP A 216 16.10 4.38 -0.79
CA ASP A 216 17.19 4.04 -1.70
C ASP A 216 16.69 2.97 -2.66
N ARG A 217 16.53 3.33 -3.93
CA ARG A 217 16.08 2.41 -4.99
C ARG A 217 17.22 1.60 -5.61
N THR A 218 18.46 1.97 -5.33
CA THR A 218 19.64 1.40 -5.99
C THR A 218 19.72 -0.14 -5.89
N PRO A 219 19.34 -0.77 -4.77
CA PRO A 219 19.39 -2.23 -4.66
C PRO A 219 18.29 -2.97 -5.42
N PHE A 220 17.24 -2.27 -5.90
CA PHE A 220 16.08 -2.91 -6.50
C PHE A 220 16.15 -2.87 -8.03
N VAL A 221 16.26 -4.06 -8.64
CA VAL A 221 16.37 -4.23 -10.08
C VAL A 221 15.21 -5.09 -10.58
N LEU A 222 14.40 -4.50 -11.47
CA LEU A 222 13.25 -5.19 -12.07
C LEU A 222 13.70 -6.43 -12.85
N GLY A 223 13.05 -7.56 -12.59
CA GLY A 223 13.36 -8.85 -13.19
C GLY A 223 14.50 -9.62 -12.50
N GLU A 224 15.20 -9.00 -11.51
CA GLU A 224 16.30 -9.65 -10.77
C GLU A 224 15.94 -9.92 -9.30
N ASN A 225 15.41 -8.93 -8.59
CA ASN A 225 15.04 -9.06 -7.18
C ASN A 225 13.69 -8.42 -6.81
N VAL A 226 13.06 -7.75 -7.78
CA VAL A 226 11.66 -7.33 -7.76
C VAL A 226 11.03 -7.64 -9.13
N ALA A 227 9.73 -7.94 -9.18
CA ALA A 227 9.04 -8.37 -10.40
C ALA A 227 9.71 -9.58 -11.06
N LEU A 228 9.97 -10.62 -10.28
CA LEU A 228 10.90 -11.70 -10.69
C LEU A 228 10.22 -13.01 -11.08
N SER A 229 8.89 -13.11 -11.00
CA SER A 229 8.19 -14.32 -11.44
C SER A 229 8.41 -14.55 -12.92
N ARG A 230 8.86 -15.77 -13.27
CA ARG A 230 9.18 -16.16 -14.66
C ARG A 230 7.92 -16.09 -15.52
N GLY A 231 8.06 -15.53 -16.71
CA GLY A 231 6.95 -15.36 -17.63
C GLY A 231 7.39 -14.71 -18.93
N ALA A 232 6.41 -14.38 -19.77
CA ALA A 232 6.64 -13.61 -21.00
C ALA A 232 5.45 -12.73 -21.31
N VAL A 233 5.68 -11.61 -21.99
CA VAL A 233 4.65 -10.83 -22.65
C VAL A 233 4.08 -11.68 -23.79
N VAL A 234 2.76 -11.87 -23.80
CA VAL A 234 2.07 -12.71 -24.77
C VAL A 234 1.03 -11.95 -25.61
N PHE A 235 0.72 -10.72 -25.20
CA PHE A 235 -0.09 -9.79 -25.96
C PHE A 235 0.36 -8.37 -25.65
N ARG A 236 0.30 -7.47 -26.62
CA ARG A 236 0.64 -6.06 -26.48
C ARG A 236 -0.29 -5.21 -27.31
N SER A 237 -0.83 -4.18 -26.69
CA SER A 237 -1.49 -3.05 -27.33
C SER A 237 -0.74 -1.75 -27.03
N GLU A 238 -1.21 -0.64 -27.52
CA GLU A 238 -0.62 0.65 -27.19
C GLU A 238 -0.72 0.98 -25.69
N VAL A 239 -1.81 0.53 -25.02
CA VAL A 239 -2.11 0.87 -23.63
C VAL A 239 -1.56 -0.14 -22.62
N CYS A 240 -1.38 -1.39 -23.02
CA CYS A 240 -0.94 -2.43 -22.07
C CYS A 240 -0.17 -3.59 -22.72
N GLU A 241 0.59 -4.29 -21.89
CA GLU A 241 1.12 -5.63 -22.12
C GLU A 241 0.34 -6.63 -21.27
N LEU A 242 0.09 -7.83 -21.79
CA LEU A 242 -0.38 -8.97 -21.01
C LEU A 242 0.78 -9.94 -20.79
N ILE A 243 1.13 -10.18 -19.53
CA ILE A 243 2.19 -11.08 -19.12
C ILE A 243 1.57 -12.40 -18.68
N GLN A 244 2.00 -13.51 -19.29
CA GLN A 244 1.69 -14.86 -18.84
C GLN A 244 2.82 -15.34 -17.95
N PHE A 245 2.52 -15.81 -16.74
CA PHE A 245 3.53 -16.37 -15.83
C PHE A 245 3.68 -17.87 -16.04
N ALA A 246 4.93 -18.32 -15.97
CA ALA A 246 5.26 -19.72 -16.19
C ALA A 246 4.72 -20.58 -15.04
N PRO A 247 4.00 -21.68 -15.34
CA PRO A 247 3.57 -22.61 -14.32
C PRO A 247 4.77 -23.30 -13.65
N THR A 248 4.63 -23.58 -12.36
CA THR A 248 5.67 -24.28 -11.58
C THR A 248 5.21 -25.66 -11.10
N THR A 249 3.99 -26.07 -11.50
CA THR A 249 3.39 -27.36 -11.18
C THR A 249 3.17 -28.18 -12.45
N ALA A 250 3.13 -29.51 -12.32
CA ALA A 250 2.89 -30.41 -13.46
C ALA A 250 1.47 -30.27 -14.04
N GLU A 251 0.52 -29.86 -13.20
CA GLU A 251 -0.87 -29.64 -13.60
C GLU A 251 -1.36 -28.27 -13.14
N VAL A 252 -2.24 -27.68 -13.95
CA VAL A 252 -2.85 -26.38 -13.69
C VAL A 252 -4.37 -26.45 -13.83
N GLY A 253 -5.07 -25.50 -13.20
CA GLY A 253 -6.49 -25.29 -13.50
C GLY A 253 -6.67 -24.84 -14.96
N ALA A 254 -7.69 -25.33 -15.64
CA ALA A 254 -7.92 -25.00 -17.04
C ALA A 254 -8.27 -23.51 -17.24
N ARG A 255 -9.03 -22.93 -16.31
CA ARG A 255 -9.45 -21.52 -16.34
C ARG A 255 -8.37 -20.65 -15.73
N PRO A 256 -7.83 -19.67 -16.49
CA PRO A 256 -6.79 -18.77 -15.99
C PRO A 256 -7.36 -17.65 -15.11
N VAL A 257 -6.45 -16.98 -14.39
CA VAL A 257 -6.71 -15.69 -13.72
C VAL A 257 -6.06 -14.57 -14.52
N VAL A 258 -6.79 -13.50 -14.83
CA VAL A 258 -6.28 -12.26 -15.42
C VAL A 258 -6.34 -11.14 -14.37
N MET A 259 -5.19 -10.63 -13.98
CA MET A 259 -5.08 -9.55 -13.02
C MET A 259 -5.04 -8.18 -13.72
N ILE A 260 -5.88 -7.26 -13.26
CA ILE A 260 -5.98 -5.88 -13.70
C ILE A 260 -5.50 -4.97 -12.57
N PRO A 261 -4.24 -4.52 -12.61
CA PRO A 261 -3.68 -3.63 -11.58
C PRO A 261 -4.19 -2.19 -11.71
N PRO A 262 -4.02 -1.36 -10.68
CA PRO A 262 -4.34 0.07 -10.79
C PRO A 262 -3.45 0.76 -11.83
N GLN A 263 -4.00 1.77 -12.51
CA GLN A 263 -3.29 2.56 -13.52
C GLN A 263 -2.28 3.53 -12.93
N ILE A 264 -2.37 3.80 -11.62
CA ILE A 264 -1.54 4.78 -10.91
C ILE A 264 -0.21 4.20 -10.40
N ASN A 265 -0.07 2.87 -10.40
CA ASN A 265 1.12 2.15 -9.93
C ASN A 265 1.41 0.93 -10.80
N LYS A 266 2.62 0.39 -10.67
CA LYS A 266 3.08 -0.78 -11.40
C LYS A 266 2.48 -2.08 -10.83
N TYR A 267 2.20 -3.05 -11.69
CA TYR A 267 1.57 -4.34 -11.35
C TYR A 267 2.37 -5.15 -10.31
N TYR A 268 3.69 -4.95 -10.25
CA TYR A 268 4.58 -5.82 -9.49
C TYR A 268 4.50 -5.68 -7.96
N ILE A 269 3.57 -4.89 -7.44
CA ILE A 269 3.20 -5.02 -6.02
C ILE A 269 2.76 -6.44 -5.69
N MET A 270 2.15 -7.14 -6.66
CA MET A 270 1.74 -8.53 -6.53
C MET A 270 2.85 -9.52 -6.89
N ASP A 271 4.02 -9.03 -7.31
CA ASP A 271 5.24 -9.79 -7.63
C ASP A 271 6.47 -9.12 -7.00
N LEU A 272 6.37 -8.75 -5.73
CA LEU A 272 7.26 -7.77 -5.12
C LEU A 272 8.68 -8.32 -4.89
N ALA A 273 8.80 -9.47 -4.24
CA ALA A 273 10.08 -10.08 -3.87
C ALA A 273 9.90 -11.59 -3.62
N PRO A 274 10.99 -12.39 -3.55
CA PRO A 274 10.91 -13.81 -3.25
C PRO A 274 10.15 -14.08 -1.93
N GLY A 275 9.19 -14.98 -1.96
CA GLY A 275 8.33 -15.32 -0.81
C GLY A 275 7.35 -14.20 -0.41
N ARG A 276 7.32 -13.09 -1.14
CA ARG A 276 6.39 -11.98 -0.98
C ARG A 276 5.66 -11.64 -2.28
N SER A 277 5.62 -12.59 -3.21
CA SER A 277 4.92 -12.51 -4.46
C SER A 277 3.62 -13.33 -4.38
N PHE A 278 2.50 -12.65 -4.57
CA PHE A 278 1.20 -13.32 -4.72
C PHE A 278 1.17 -14.16 -6.00
N ILE A 279 1.77 -13.66 -7.07
CA ILE A 279 1.86 -14.35 -8.36
C ILE A 279 2.66 -15.65 -8.21
N GLU A 280 3.85 -15.60 -7.57
CA GLU A 280 4.65 -16.79 -7.26
C GLU A 280 3.83 -17.83 -6.47
N ASN A 281 3.11 -17.36 -5.42
CA ASN A 281 2.26 -18.23 -4.64
C ASN A 281 1.11 -18.84 -5.47
N ALA A 282 0.47 -18.07 -6.33
CA ALA A 282 -0.62 -18.56 -7.17
C ALA A 282 -0.14 -19.64 -8.17
N VAL A 283 0.95 -19.39 -8.89
CA VAL A 283 1.49 -20.38 -9.85
C VAL A 283 2.04 -21.62 -9.15
N ALA A 284 2.57 -21.49 -7.93
CA ALA A 284 3.00 -22.63 -7.11
C ALA A 284 1.85 -23.54 -6.65
N HIS A 285 0.61 -23.03 -6.70
CA HIS A 285 -0.59 -23.82 -6.43
C HIS A 285 -1.37 -24.22 -7.69
N GLY A 286 -0.73 -24.11 -8.85
CA GLY A 286 -1.28 -24.55 -10.12
C GLY A 286 -2.34 -23.63 -10.71
N VAL A 287 -2.30 -22.34 -10.39
CA VAL A 287 -3.12 -21.33 -11.05
C VAL A 287 -2.40 -20.85 -12.31
N GLN A 288 -3.06 -20.90 -13.47
CA GLN A 288 -2.59 -20.19 -14.65
C GLN A 288 -2.82 -18.70 -14.45
N PHE A 289 -1.74 -17.91 -14.35
CA PHE A 289 -1.82 -16.51 -13.95
C PHE A 289 -1.31 -15.59 -15.06
N PHE A 290 -2.11 -14.56 -15.35
CA PHE A 290 -1.80 -13.47 -16.27
C PHE A 290 -1.92 -12.15 -15.52
N SER A 291 -1.10 -11.17 -15.90
CA SER A 291 -1.22 -9.80 -15.40
C SER A 291 -1.13 -8.79 -16.53
N ILE A 292 -1.99 -7.81 -16.49
CA ILE A 292 -1.82 -6.59 -17.30
C ILE A 292 -0.66 -5.78 -16.69
N SER A 293 0.19 -5.24 -17.56
CA SER A 293 1.19 -4.22 -17.27
C SER A 293 0.85 -2.98 -18.08
N TRP A 294 0.37 -1.93 -17.41
CA TRP A 294 -0.01 -0.69 -18.08
C TRP A 294 1.20 0.08 -18.56
N ARG A 295 1.12 0.62 -19.79
CA ARG A 295 2.09 1.60 -20.27
C ARG A 295 1.98 2.87 -19.46
N ASN A 296 3.13 3.49 -19.13
CA ASN A 296 3.13 4.78 -18.47
C ASN A 296 2.73 5.88 -19.48
N PRO A 297 1.57 6.54 -19.34
CA PRO A 297 1.12 7.52 -20.31
C PRO A 297 1.98 8.79 -20.30
N ARG A 298 2.15 9.36 -21.49
CA ARG A 298 2.83 10.63 -21.75
C ARG A 298 1.80 11.67 -22.19
N PRO A 299 2.17 12.97 -22.31
CA PRO A 299 1.24 14.02 -22.71
C PRO A 299 0.51 13.79 -24.05
N GLU A 300 1.13 13.05 -24.99
CA GLU A 300 0.50 12.64 -26.25
C GLU A 300 -0.66 11.66 -26.06
N HIS A 301 -0.69 10.91 -24.96
CA HIS A 301 -1.74 9.95 -24.61
C HIS A 301 -2.88 10.60 -23.79
N ARG A 302 -3.01 11.91 -23.84
CA ARG A 302 -3.94 12.70 -23.02
C ARG A 302 -5.40 12.28 -23.13
N ASP A 303 -5.76 11.72 -24.27
CA ASP A 303 -7.13 11.34 -24.61
C ASP A 303 -7.44 9.87 -24.26
N TRP A 304 -6.46 9.12 -23.71
CA TRP A 304 -6.73 7.79 -23.18
C TRP A 304 -7.68 7.93 -21.99
N ASP A 305 -8.84 7.38 -22.15
CA ASP A 305 -9.96 7.45 -21.22
C ASP A 305 -10.33 6.06 -20.70
N LEU A 306 -11.46 5.94 -20.02
CA LEU A 306 -11.92 4.68 -19.48
C LEU A 306 -12.27 3.68 -20.62
N ASP A 307 -12.77 4.16 -21.77
CA ASP A 307 -13.02 3.31 -22.94
C ASP A 307 -11.74 2.64 -23.42
N THR A 308 -10.64 3.39 -23.50
CA THR A 308 -9.31 2.88 -23.89
C THR A 308 -8.83 1.78 -22.93
N TYR A 309 -8.98 1.98 -21.63
CA TYR A 309 -8.51 1.00 -20.63
C TYR A 309 -9.45 -0.21 -20.54
N VAL A 310 -10.75 -0.03 -20.66
CA VAL A 310 -11.73 -1.13 -20.70
C VAL A 310 -11.52 -1.99 -21.95
N GLN A 311 -11.29 -1.38 -23.11
CA GLN A 311 -10.96 -2.12 -24.34
C GLN A 311 -9.68 -2.95 -24.15
N GLY A 312 -8.62 -2.37 -23.56
CA GLY A 312 -7.40 -3.11 -23.23
C GLY A 312 -7.63 -4.30 -22.28
N CYS A 313 -8.58 -4.18 -21.35
CA CYS A 313 -8.99 -5.30 -20.49
C CYS A 313 -9.73 -6.38 -21.29
N VAL A 314 -10.69 -6.01 -22.14
CA VAL A 314 -11.46 -6.94 -22.98
C VAL A 314 -10.55 -7.71 -23.94
N ASP A 315 -9.59 -7.01 -24.55
CA ASP A 315 -8.61 -7.62 -25.47
C ASP A 315 -7.68 -8.58 -24.72
N SER A 316 -7.23 -8.20 -23.52
CA SER A 316 -6.38 -9.04 -22.65
C SER A 316 -7.10 -10.30 -22.20
N ILE A 317 -8.38 -10.20 -21.83
CA ILE A 317 -9.24 -11.35 -21.49
C ILE A 317 -9.37 -12.27 -22.71
N GLY A 318 -9.63 -11.71 -23.89
CA GLY A 318 -9.70 -12.47 -25.14
C GLY A 318 -8.41 -13.21 -25.45
N ALA A 319 -7.27 -12.53 -25.34
CA ALA A 319 -5.95 -13.13 -25.54
C ALA A 319 -5.69 -14.28 -24.55
N ALA A 320 -6.04 -14.12 -23.28
CA ALA A 320 -5.89 -15.16 -22.27
C ALA A 320 -6.76 -16.40 -22.58
N CYS A 321 -8.01 -16.22 -23.05
CA CYS A 321 -8.87 -17.31 -23.52
C CYS A 321 -8.23 -18.03 -24.73
N GLU A 322 -7.77 -17.28 -25.74
CA GLU A 322 -7.15 -17.86 -26.94
C GLU A 322 -5.84 -18.60 -26.64
N ILE A 323 -5.02 -18.08 -25.72
CA ILE A 323 -3.76 -18.71 -25.31
C ILE A 323 -4.02 -20.01 -24.56
N THR A 324 -4.97 -19.99 -23.64
CA THR A 324 -5.27 -21.16 -22.82
C THR A 324 -6.17 -22.16 -23.53
N GLY A 325 -6.87 -21.77 -24.62
CA GLY A 325 -7.87 -22.61 -25.27
C GLY A 325 -9.05 -22.91 -24.32
N TRP A 326 -9.35 -22.00 -23.38
CA TRP A 326 -10.47 -22.08 -22.48
C TRP A 326 -11.42 -20.91 -22.71
N ASP A 327 -12.72 -21.14 -22.62
CA ASP A 327 -13.73 -20.18 -23.10
C ASP A 327 -13.87 -18.94 -22.20
N ASP A 328 -13.43 -19.02 -20.92
CA ASP A 328 -13.59 -17.94 -19.94
C ASP A 328 -12.40 -17.85 -18.96
N VAL A 329 -12.36 -16.78 -18.22
CA VAL A 329 -11.31 -16.46 -17.23
C VAL A 329 -11.91 -16.11 -15.87
N ASN A 330 -11.11 -16.18 -14.82
CA ASN A 330 -11.33 -15.47 -13.57
C ASN A 330 -10.59 -14.12 -13.64
N VAL A 331 -11.18 -13.05 -13.13
CA VAL A 331 -10.57 -11.72 -13.17
C VAL A 331 -10.26 -11.24 -11.76
N MET A 332 -9.11 -10.59 -11.57
CA MET A 332 -8.73 -9.96 -10.30
C MET A 332 -8.45 -8.47 -10.53
N GLY A 333 -9.25 -7.58 -9.95
CA GLY A 333 -9.09 -6.13 -10.08
C GLY A 333 -8.67 -5.47 -8.77
N LEU A 334 -7.49 -4.83 -8.74
CA LEU A 334 -6.91 -4.25 -7.53
C LEU A 334 -7.20 -2.76 -7.41
N CYS A 335 -7.75 -2.29 -6.29
CA CYS A 335 -7.91 -0.86 -5.97
C CYS A 335 -8.58 -0.07 -7.12
N ALA A 336 -7.94 0.94 -7.73
CA ALA A 336 -8.44 1.65 -8.91
C ALA A 336 -8.60 0.72 -10.13
N GLY A 337 -7.75 -0.30 -10.28
CA GLY A 337 -7.93 -1.36 -11.26
C GLY A 337 -9.21 -2.16 -11.04
N GLY A 338 -9.67 -2.28 -9.78
CA GLY A 338 -10.96 -2.89 -9.45
C GLY A 338 -12.16 -2.06 -9.94
N ILE A 339 -12.03 -0.72 -9.96
CA ILE A 339 -13.04 0.16 -10.60
C ILE A 339 -13.11 -0.15 -12.10
N THR A 340 -11.97 -0.13 -12.78
CA THR A 340 -11.89 -0.45 -14.22
C THR A 340 -12.39 -1.86 -14.51
N THR A 341 -12.02 -2.84 -13.67
CA THR A 341 -12.52 -4.22 -13.76
C THR A 341 -14.04 -4.26 -13.66
N SER A 342 -14.63 -3.63 -12.65
CA SER A 342 -16.08 -3.64 -12.44
C SER A 342 -16.83 -3.01 -13.62
N VAL A 343 -16.28 -1.93 -14.18
CA VAL A 343 -16.82 -1.30 -15.40
C VAL A 343 -16.69 -2.22 -16.62
N THR A 344 -15.53 -2.88 -16.79
CA THR A 344 -15.29 -3.87 -17.85
C THR A 344 -16.31 -5.02 -17.76
N LEU A 345 -16.53 -5.56 -16.57
CA LEU A 345 -17.48 -6.67 -16.38
C LEU A 345 -18.93 -6.24 -16.63
N ALA A 346 -19.31 -5.03 -16.23
CA ALA A 346 -20.64 -4.50 -16.50
C ALA A 346 -20.88 -4.30 -18.03
N HIS A 347 -19.86 -3.78 -18.74
CA HIS A 347 -19.89 -3.68 -20.20
C HIS A 347 -20.03 -5.07 -20.86
N MET A 348 -19.20 -6.04 -20.47
CA MET A 348 -19.25 -7.41 -21.00
C MET A 348 -20.59 -8.09 -20.69
N ALA A 349 -21.14 -7.89 -19.49
CA ALA A 349 -22.45 -8.43 -19.11
C ALA A 349 -23.57 -7.85 -20.00
N ALA A 350 -23.57 -6.54 -20.22
CA ALA A 350 -24.53 -5.89 -21.14
C ALA A 350 -24.39 -6.38 -22.59
N ALA A 351 -23.16 -6.65 -23.05
CA ALA A 351 -22.88 -7.26 -24.35
C ALA A 351 -23.19 -8.78 -24.38
N ARG A 352 -23.59 -9.39 -23.27
CA ARG A 352 -23.76 -10.84 -23.10
C ARG A 352 -22.51 -11.64 -23.43
N ASP A 353 -21.35 -11.07 -23.12
CA ASP A 353 -20.06 -11.72 -23.31
C ASP A 353 -19.79 -12.67 -22.11
N PRO A 354 -19.73 -14.00 -22.32
CA PRO A 354 -19.64 -14.98 -21.23
C PRO A 354 -18.20 -15.23 -20.74
N ARG A 355 -17.19 -14.50 -21.27
CA ARG A 355 -15.78 -14.80 -21.04
C ARG A 355 -15.27 -14.55 -19.63
N VAL A 356 -16.11 -14.14 -18.66
CA VAL A 356 -15.72 -13.98 -17.27
C VAL A 356 -16.58 -14.86 -16.37
N HIS A 357 -15.89 -15.74 -15.61
CA HIS A 357 -16.52 -16.70 -14.73
C HIS A 357 -16.64 -16.20 -13.29
N SER A 358 -15.59 -15.58 -12.73
CA SER A 358 -15.60 -15.04 -11.38
C SER A 358 -14.74 -13.77 -11.28
N VAL A 359 -14.98 -12.98 -10.23
CA VAL A 359 -14.21 -11.75 -9.97
C VAL A 359 -13.65 -11.70 -8.56
N THR A 360 -12.42 -11.25 -8.41
CA THR A 360 -11.77 -10.93 -7.13
C THR A 360 -11.50 -9.43 -7.09
N LEU A 361 -11.95 -8.74 -6.03
CA LEU A 361 -11.83 -7.29 -5.84
C LEU A 361 -11.09 -6.96 -4.53
N PRO A 362 -9.75 -7.04 -4.50
CA PRO A 362 -8.98 -6.62 -3.35
C PRO A 362 -8.94 -5.11 -3.22
N VAL A 363 -9.20 -4.60 -2.02
CA VAL A 363 -9.13 -3.20 -1.60
C VAL A 363 -9.78 -2.23 -2.59
N THR A 364 -10.91 -2.64 -3.13
CA THR A 364 -11.65 -1.91 -4.16
C THR A 364 -12.89 -1.25 -3.58
N MET A 365 -13.02 0.05 -3.78
CA MET A 365 -14.17 0.84 -3.35
C MET A 365 -15.01 1.20 -4.57
N LEU A 366 -16.28 0.77 -4.61
CA LEU A 366 -17.25 1.06 -5.67
C LEU A 366 -18.33 2.05 -5.22
N ASP A 367 -18.54 2.21 -3.91
CA ASP A 367 -19.45 3.21 -3.32
C ASP A 367 -18.64 4.30 -2.62
N MET A 368 -18.66 5.51 -3.19
CA MET A 368 -17.93 6.69 -2.72
C MET A 368 -18.71 7.48 -1.66
N SER A 369 -19.90 7.05 -1.25
CA SER A 369 -20.73 7.74 -0.26
C SER A 369 -20.24 7.53 1.17
N VAL A 370 -19.48 6.46 1.41
CA VAL A 370 -18.92 6.16 2.73
C VAL A 370 -17.87 7.20 3.11
N PRO A 371 -17.91 7.75 4.33
CA PRO A 371 -16.87 8.63 4.83
C PRO A 371 -15.50 8.00 4.69
N SER A 372 -14.64 8.62 3.89
CA SER A 372 -13.28 8.16 3.63
C SER A 372 -12.35 9.36 3.58
N THR A 373 -11.06 9.13 3.80
CA THR A 373 -10.06 10.19 3.63
C THR A 373 -10.07 10.73 2.19
N ALA A 374 -10.40 9.88 1.21
CA ALA A 374 -10.63 10.29 -0.18
C ALA A 374 -11.78 11.32 -0.30
N GLY A 375 -12.87 11.13 0.45
CA GLY A 375 -14.03 12.02 0.46
C GLY A 375 -13.80 13.38 1.12
N ILE A 376 -12.78 13.53 1.99
CA ILE A 376 -12.47 14.78 2.68
C ILE A 376 -12.15 15.90 1.69
N PHE A 377 -11.37 15.59 0.66
CA PHE A 377 -10.90 16.54 -0.35
C PHE A 377 -11.80 16.60 -1.58
N SER A 378 -12.84 15.75 -1.67
CA SER A 378 -13.78 15.75 -2.77
C SER A 378 -14.75 16.94 -2.65
N SER A 379 -14.54 17.93 -3.51
CA SER A 379 -15.51 19.01 -3.80
C SER A 379 -15.46 19.29 -5.29
N GLU A 380 -16.61 19.67 -5.84
CA GLU A 380 -16.75 19.99 -7.27
C GLU A 380 -15.69 21.00 -7.75
N ARG A 381 -15.41 21.99 -6.93
CA ARG A 381 -14.41 23.02 -7.24
C ARG A 381 -12.98 22.45 -7.29
N VAL A 382 -12.61 21.62 -6.33
CA VAL A 382 -11.26 20.99 -6.27
C VAL A 382 -11.12 20.02 -7.44
N GLY A 383 -12.15 19.21 -7.70
CA GLY A 383 -12.19 18.30 -8.85
C GLY A 383 -12.02 19.02 -10.17
N THR A 384 -12.82 20.08 -10.40
CA THR A 384 -12.71 20.90 -11.63
C THR A 384 -11.33 21.53 -11.78
N ALA A 385 -10.71 22.00 -10.69
CA ALA A 385 -9.36 22.56 -10.75
C ALA A 385 -8.30 21.50 -11.10
N ALA A 386 -8.40 20.29 -10.51
CA ALA A 386 -7.52 19.19 -10.79
C ALA A 386 -7.65 18.69 -12.24
N ILE A 387 -8.88 18.56 -12.75
CA ILE A 387 -9.16 18.23 -14.15
C ILE A 387 -8.50 19.25 -15.09
N ARG A 388 -8.73 20.53 -14.88
CA ARG A 388 -8.12 21.59 -15.71
C ARG A 388 -6.60 21.54 -15.68
N GLN A 389 -6.00 21.19 -14.56
CA GLN A 389 -4.55 21.10 -14.43
C GLN A 389 -4.01 19.92 -15.27
N SER A 390 -4.60 18.73 -15.15
CA SER A 390 -4.17 17.56 -15.93
C SER A 390 -4.44 17.75 -17.43
N GLN A 391 -5.57 18.36 -17.80
CA GLN A 391 -5.89 18.70 -19.21
C GLN A 391 -4.86 19.62 -19.85
N ARG A 392 -4.34 20.63 -19.12
CA ARG A 392 -3.28 21.51 -19.64
C ARG A 392 -1.98 20.78 -19.89
N ARG A 393 -1.65 19.78 -19.06
CA ARG A 393 -0.39 19.04 -19.11
C ARG A 393 -0.47 17.76 -19.97
N GLY A 394 -1.68 17.32 -20.28
CA GLY A 394 -1.95 16.03 -20.93
C GLY A 394 -1.99 14.86 -19.94
N VAL A 395 -1.37 14.96 -18.77
CA VAL A 395 -1.35 13.93 -17.73
C VAL A 395 -1.42 14.54 -16.33
N LEU A 396 -1.91 13.76 -15.36
CA LEU A 396 -1.63 13.93 -13.96
C LEU A 396 -0.31 13.22 -13.65
N SER A 397 0.70 13.96 -13.19
CA SER A 397 2.02 13.39 -12.92
C SER A 397 2.01 12.45 -11.71
N GLY A 398 2.55 11.25 -11.87
CA GLY A 398 2.73 10.28 -10.80
C GLY A 398 3.59 10.83 -9.66
N ARG A 399 4.62 11.61 -9.97
CA ARG A 399 5.46 12.27 -8.95
C ARG A 399 4.69 13.32 -8.15
N GLU A 400 3.78 14.07 -8.78
CA GLU A 400 2.92 15.03 -8.06
C GLU A 400 1.93 14.30 -7.16
N MET A 401 1.33 13.22 -7.64
CA MET A 401 0.49 12.34 -6.82
C MET A 401 1.25 11.85 -5.57
N SER A 402 2.44 11.30 -5.77
CA SER A 402 3.29 10.78 -4.68
C SER A 402 3.61 11.86 -3.62
N ARG A 403 3.87 13.11 -4.05
CA ARG A 403 4.09 14.24 -3.13
C ARG A 403 2.83 14.60 -2.35
N VAL A 404 1.68 14.61 -3.01
CA VAL A 404 0.39 14.84 -2.32
C VAL A 404 0.18 13.77 -1.26
N PHE A 405 0.41 12.51 -1.58
CA PHE A 405 0.33 11.40 -0.63
C PHE A 405 1.24 11.59 0.58
N ALA A 406 2.50 11.98 0.36
CA ALA A 406 3.44 12.19 1.45
C ALA A 406 2.96 13.27 2.42
N TRP A 407 2.41 14.40 1.91
CA TRP A 407 1.90 15.49 2.75
C TRP A 407 0.57 15.17 3.44
N MET A 408 -0.11 14.13 3.05
CA MET A 408 -1.33 13.70 3.75
C MET A 408 -1.07 12.94 5.05
N ARG A 409 0.13 12.38 5.20
CA ARG A 409 0.64 11.80 6.44
C ARG A 409 2.05 12.35 6.74
N PRO A 410 2.16 13.64 7.04
CA PRO A 410 3.45 14.34 7.08
C PRO A 410 4.37 13.76 8.15
N ASN A 411 3.84 13.30 9.28
CA ASN A 411 4.66 12.69 10.31
C ASN A 411 5.38 11.42 9.82
N ASP A 412 4.66 10.56 9.10
CA ASP A 412 5.18 9.26 8.67
C ASP A 412 6.01 9.36 7.38
N LEU A 413 5.60 10.20 6.44
CA LEU A 413 6.16 10.25 5.08
C LEU A 413 7.03 11.48 4.80
N VAL A 414 7.04 12.48 5.70
CA VAL A 414 7.89 13.67 5.56
C VAL A 414 8.80 13.80 6.77
N TRP A 415 8.24 14.00 7.98
CA TRP A 415 9.02 14.35 9.17
C TRP A 415 9.87 13.19 9.68
N ASN A 416 9.40 11.95 9.54
CA ASN A 416 10.20 10.78 9.88
C ASN A 416 11.49 10.70 9.01
N TYR A 417 11.37 10.95 7.69
CA TYR A 417 12.53 10.98 6.79
C TYR A 417 13.36 12.25 6.95
N TRP A 418 12.75 13.38 7.29
CA TRP A 418 13.47 14.59 7.67
C TRP A 418 14.43 14.31 8.83
N VAL A 419 13.92 13.70 9.90
CA VAL A 419 14.74 13.33 11.06
C VAL A 419 15.81 12.31 10.68
N ASN A 420 15.44 11.24 10.01
CA ASN A 420 16.36 10.18 9.60
C ASN A 420 17.48 10.69 8.69
N ASN A 421 17.12 11.39 7.61
CA ASN A 421 18.08 11.73 6.57
C ASN A 421 18.91 12.96 6.94
N TYR A 422 18.29 13.98 7.57
CA TYR A 422 18.94 15.27 7.76
C TYR A 422 19.46 15.45 9.19
N LEU A 423 18.71 15.07 10.22
CA LEU A 423 19.16 15.23 11.60
C LEU A 423 20.07 14.09 12.05
N MET A 424 19.74 12.85 11.68
CA MET A 424 20.55 11.66 12.01
C MET A 424 21.66 11.39 10.99
N GLY A 425 21.58 11.94 9.78
CA GLY A 425 22.53 11.75 8.69
C GLY A 425 22.59 10.32 8.18
N ASN A 426 21.49 9.57 8.29
CA ASN A 426 21.37 8.23 7.71
C ASN A 426 21.03 8.31 6.23
N PRO A 427 21.35 7.29 5.42
CA PRO A 427 20.79 7.13 4.09
C PRO A 427 19.28 6.84 4.18
N PRO A 428 18.50 7.10 3.11
CA PRO A 428 17.16 6.56 2.99
C PRO A 428 17.18 5.03 3.12
N PRO A 429 16.15 4.41 3.72
CA PRO A 429 16.09 2.96 3.83
C PRO A 429 15.95 2.30 2.46
N ALA A 430 16.54 1.13 2.28
CA ALA A 430 16.32 0.29 1.11
C ALA A 430 15.19 -0.72 1.45
N PHE A 431 14.00 -0.45 0.96
CA PHE A 431 12.81 -1.25 1.22
C PHE A 431 11.96 -1.41 -0.05
N ASP A 432 11.60 -2.63 -0.40
CA ASP A 432 10.99 -3.00 -1.68
C ASP A 432 9.61 -2.35 -1.93
N ILE A 433 8.72 -2.34 -0.93
CA ILE A 433 7.41 -1.68 -1.05
C ILE A 433 7.58 -0.17 -1.28
N LEU A 434 8.54 0.47 -0.60
CA LEU A 434 8.84 1.89 -0.83
C LEU A 434 9.46 2.14 -2.21
N ALA A 435 10.30 1.22 -2.68
CA ALA A 435 10.86 1.28 -4.02
C ALA A 435 9.76 1.20 -5.07
N TRP A 436 8.83 0.26 -4.92
CA TRP A 436 7.64 0.15 -5.76
C TRP A 436 6.77 1.40 -5.69
N ASN A 437 6.49 1.92 -4.50
CA ASN A 437 5.65 3.12 -4.32
C ASN A 437 6.24 4.37 -4.99
N ASN A 438 7.58 4.46 -5.04
CA ASN A 438 8.28 5.54 -5.74
C ASN A 438 8.43 5.30 -7.25
N ASP A 439 8.04 4.12 -7.74
CA ASP A 439 7.98 3.80 -9.17
C ASP A 439 6.58 4.10 -9.73
N THR A 440 6.22 5.36 -9.66
CA THR A 440 4.89 5.86 -9.98
C THR A 440 4.60 5.88 -11.47
N THR A 441 3.32 5.85 -11.81
CA THR A 441 2.79 5.97 -13.18
C THR A 441 1.98 7.26 -13.29
N ASN A 442 2.07 7.94 -14.42
CA ASN A 442 1.20 9.06 -14.74
C ASN A 442 -0.23 8.56 -14.99
N LEU A 443 -1.19 9.48 -14.98
CA LEU A 443 -2.58 9.19 -15.37
C LEU A 443 -2.97 10.12 -16.52
N PRO A 444 -3.54 9.60 -17.64
CA PRO A 444 -3.97 10.45 -18.76
C PRO A 444 -5.04 11.45 -18.32
N ALA A 445 -5.06 12.62 -18.92
CA ALA A 445 -5.98 13.67 -18.52
C ALA A 445 -7.45 13.28 -18.63
N ALA A 446 -7.81 12.51 -19.67
CA ALA A 446 -9.18 12.02 -19.90
C ALA A 446 -9.60 11.02 -18.81
N LEU A 447 -8.81 9.97 -18.55
CA LEU A 447 -9.09 9.00 -17.49
C LEU A 447 -9.13 9.67 -16.10
N HIS A 448 -8.20 10.60 -15.83
CA HIS A 448 -8.21 11.36 -14.59
C HIS A 448 -9.51 12.12 -14.38
N ALA A 449 -10.01 12.78 -15.43
CA ALA A 449 -11.29 13.50 -15.37
C ALA A 449 -12.46 12.57 -15.06
N GLN A 450 -12.50 11.38 -15.70
CA GLN A 450 -13.55 10.38 -15.47
C GLN A 450 -13.48 9.80 -14.05
N PHE A 451 -12.28 9.47 -13.52
CA PHE A 451 -12.16 9.02 -12.13
C PHE A 451 -12.60 10.08 -11.11
N ILE A 452 -12.30 11.37 -11.37
CA ILE A 452 -12.82 12.44 -10.52
C ILE A 452 -14.36 12.48 -10.57
N ARG A 453 -14.98 12.34 -11.74
CA ARG A 453 -16.44 12.32 -11.86
C ARG A 453 -17.05 11.11 -11.16
N ILE A 454 -16.51 9.91 -11.37
CA ILE A 454 -16.93 8.71 -10.64
C ILE A 454 -16.92 8.96 -9.13
N LEU A 455 -15.83 9.59 -8.62
CA LEU A 455 -15.68 9.88 -7.19
C LEU A 455 -16.69 10.94 -6.69
N LEU A 456 -16.88 12.04 -7.43
CA LEU A 456 -17.73 13.17 -7.00
C LEU A 456 -19.21 12.83 -7.11
N ASP A 457 -19.59 12.18 -8.20
CA ASP A 457 -20.98 11.89 -8.54
C ASP A 457 -21.43 10.54 -7.97
N ASN A 458 -20.50 9.72 -7.42
CA ASN A 458 -20.75 8.34 -7.00
C ASN A 458 -21.47 7.51 -8.10
N ALA A 459 -21.04 7.70 -9.36
CA ALA A 459 -21.74 7.25 -10.55
C ALA A 459 -21.92 5.74 -10.63
N LEU A 460 -20.98 4.96 -10.06
CA LEU A 460 -21.02 3.49 -10.08
C LEU A 460 -22.20 2.89 -9.29
N THR A 461 -22.80 3.64 -8.36
CA THR A 461 -23.95 3.18 -7.57
C THR A 461 -25.29 3.44 -8.24
N ARG A 462 -25.28 4.10 -9.39
CA ARG A 462 -26.50 4.48 -10.14
C ARG A 462 -26.44 3.90 -11.54
N PRO A 463 -27.26 2.88 -11.84
CA PRO A 463 -27.29 2.27 -13.16
C PRO A 463 -27.50 3.29 -14.28
N GLY A 464 -26.65 3.22 -15.31
CA GLY A 464 -26.71 4.07 -16.50
C GLY A 464 -26.14 5.49 -16.36
N GLU A 465 -25.66 5.89 -15.16
CA GLU A 465 -25.05 7.22 -14.95
C GLU A 465 -23.67 7.34 -15.62
N LEU A 466 -22.96 6.23 -15.74
CA LEU A 466 -21.69 6.12 -16.45
C LEU A 466 -21.91 5.36 -17.75
N GLU A 467 -21.38 5.87 -18.86
CA GLU A 467 -21.34 5.19 -20.14
C GLU A 467 -19.89 4.88 -20.52
N VAL A 468 -19.63 3.65 -20.97
CA VAL A 468 -18.30 3.20 -21.41
C VAL A 468 -18.46 2.31 -22.64
N LEU A 469 -17.68 2.57 -23.69
CA LEU A 469 -17.78 1.92 -25.00
C LEU A 469 -19.23 1.92 -25.55
N GLY A 470 -19.94 3.03 -25.34
CA GLY A 470 -21.35 3.17 -25.76
C GLY A 470 -22.33 2.33 -24.92
N THR A 471 -21.89 1.78 -23.79
CA THR A 471 -22.70 0.94 -22.91
C THR A 471 -23.00 1.66 -21.61
N PRO A 472 -24.28 1.85 -21.24
CA PRO A 472 -24.66 2.30 -19.91
C PRO A 472 -24.26 1.26 -18.86
N ILE A 473 -23.47 1.67 -17.88
CA ILE A 473 -22.90 0.78 -16.86
C ILE A 473 -23.90 0.52 -15.74
N ASP A 474 -24.14 -0.76 -15.47
CA ASP A 474 -24.90 -1.27 -14.33
C ASP A 474 -24.11 -2.38 -13.64
N LEU A 475 -23.62 -2.11 -12.43
CA LEU A 475 -22.90 -3.11 -11.65
C LEU A 475 -23.79 -4.29 -11.22
N GLY A 476 -25.11 -4.08 -11.11
CA GLY A 476 -26.08 -5.13 -10.82
C GLY A 476 -26.19 -6.19 -11.93
N ALA A 477 -25.76 -5.87 -13.16
CA ALA A 477 -25.69 -6.82 -14.26
C ALA A 477 -24.54 -7.84 -14.11
N ILE A 478 -23.58 -7.62 -13.23
CA ILE A 478 -22.45 -8.53 -12.97
C ILE A 478 -22.94 -9.67 -12.09
N THR A 479 -23.26 -10.81 -12.68
CA THR A 479 -23.76 -12.01 -11.97
C THR A 479 -22.67 -13.03 -11.66
N ALA A 480 -21.43 -12.77 -12.06
CA ALA A 480 -20.26 -13.61 -11.72
C ALA A 480 -20.03 -13.66 -10.21
N PRO A 481 -19.72 -14.85 -9.63
CA PRO A 481 -19.33 -14.96 -8.23
C PRO A 481 -18.18 -14.03 -7.89
N ALA A 482 -18.28 -13.32 -6.75
CA ALA A 482 -17.33 -12.30 -6.36
C ALA A 482 -16.63 -12.62 -5.04
N TYR A 483 -15.32 -12.40 -4.98
CA TYR A 483 -14.49 -12.41 -3.78
C TYR A 483 -14.02 -11.00 -3.49
N VAL A 484 -14.53 -10.38 -2.43
CA VAL A 484 -14.21 -9.01 -2.05
C VAL A 484 -13.30 -9.03 -0.83
N LEU A 485 -12.12 -8.43 -0.94
CA LEU A 485 -11.15 -8.32 0.14
C LEU A 485 -10.97 -6.86 0.55
N ALA A 486 -10.89 -6.61 1.87
CA ALA A 486 -10.58 -5.30 2.43
C ALA A 486 -9.58 -5.38 3.59
N GLY A 487 -9.04 -4.24 4.02
CA GLY A 487 -8.16 -4.13 5.19
C GLY A 487 -8.82 -3.36 6.34
N VAL A 488 -8.72 -3.88 7.57
CA VAL A 488 -9.31 -3.26 8.78
C VAL A 488 -8.80 -1.83 8.98
N THR A 489 -7.49 -1.62 8.77
CA THR A 489 -6.82 -0.32 8.98
C THR A 489 -6.62 0.46 7.69
N ASP A 490 -7.26 0.03 6.60
CA ASP A 490 -7.20 0.71 5.31
C ASP A 490 -7.92 2.06 5.37
N HIS A 491 -7.15 3.13 5.25
CA HIS A 491 -7.65 4.50 5.27
C HIS A 491 -7.92 5.08 3.87
N ILE A 492 -7.49 4.38 2.81
CA ILE A 492 -7.67 4.77 1.41
C ILE A 492 -9.01 4.27 0.90
N THR A 493 -9.21 2.98 1.02
CA THR A 493 -10.46 2.29 0.71
C THR A 493 -11.00 1.65 1.98
N PRO A 494 -11.68 2.43 2.85
CA PRO A 494 -12.17 1.93 4.12
C PRO A 494 -12.98 0.64 3.93
N TRP A 495 -12.71 -0.36 4.75
CA TRP A 495 -13.29 -1.68 4.58
C TRP A 495 -14.83 -1.69 4.47
N ARG A 496 -15.52 -0.74 5.13
CA ARG A 496 -16.99 -0.58 5.01
C ARG A 496 -17.40 -0.14 3.61
N ALA A 497 -16.56 0.65 2.92
CA ALA A 497 -16.80 1.04 1.54
C ALA A 497 -16.54 -0.11 0.56
N CYS A 498 -15.48 -0.89 0.78
CA CYS A 498 -15.23 -2.12 0.03
C CYS A 498 -16.34 -3.16 0.26
N TYR A 499 -16.82 -3.30 1.50
CA TYR A 499 -17.93 -4.19 1.84
C TYR A 499 -19.19 -3.89 1.01
N ARG A 500 -19.49 -2.62 0.78
CA ARG A 500 -20.68 -2.23 0.00
C ARG A 500 -20.64 -2.70 -1.46
N ALA A 501 -19.46 -3.01 -2.00
CA ALA A 501 -19.35 -3.61 -3.31
C ALA A 501 -20.16 -4.91 -3.41
N THR A 502 -20.25 -5.70 -2.32
CA THR A 502 -21.01 -6.95 -2.29
C THR A 502 -22.52 -6.77 -2.54
N GLY A 503 -23.05 -5.61 -2.20
CA GLY A 503 -24.47 -5.28 -2.43
C GLY A 503 -24.73 -4.55 -3.77
N LEU A 504 -23.67 -4.13 -4.49
CA LEU A 504 -23.79 -3.51 -5.81
C LEU A 504 -23.71 -4.53 -6.93
N LEU A 505 -23.03 -5.66 -6.71
CA LEU A 505 -22.91 -6.76 -7.68
C LEU A 505 -24.15 -7.65 -7.64
N GLY A 506 -24.60 -8.12 -8.80
CA GLY A 506 -25.79 -9.00 -8.92
C GLY A 506 -25.52 -10.47 -8.62
N GLY A 507 -24.25 -10.89 -8.51
CA GLY A 507 -23.83 -12.25 -8.20
C GLY A 507 -23.61 -12.51 -6.72
N GLU A 508 -23.43 -13.79 -6.38
CA GLU A 508 -23.04 -14.18 -5.03
C GLU A 508 -21.69 -13.60 -4.64
N SER A 509 -21.59 -12.99 -3.47
CA SER A 509 -20.38 -12.35 -2.98
C SER A 509 -19.87 -12.97 -1.69
N SER A 510 -18.58 -13.26 -1.63
CA SER A 510 -17.83 -13.59 -0.41
C SER A 510 -17.05 -12.36 0.03
N PHE A 511 -17.15 -11.99 1.31
CA PHE A 511 -16.36 -10.88 1.86
C PHE A 511 -15.31 -11.40 2.85
N VAL A 512 -14.08 -10.90 2.70
CA VAL A 512 -12.94 -11.24 3.55
C VAL A 512 -12.28 -9.94 4.03
N LEU A 513 -11.95 -9.89 5.32
CA LEU A 513 -11.39 -8.70 5.94
C LEU A 513 -10.02 -9.01 6.56
N SER A 514 -8.93 -8.55 5.95
CA SER A 514 -7.58 -8.66 6.51
C SER A 514 -7.39 -7.69 7.68
N ASN A 515 -6.59 -8.06 8.67
CA ASN A 515 -6.27 -7.21 9.83
C ASN A 515 -5.33 -6.04 9.51
N SER A 516 -4.96 -5.86 8.25
CA SER A 516 -3.91 -4.94 7.79
C SER A 516 -4.46 -3.67 7.12
N GLY A 517 -3.55 -2.76 6.73
CA GLY A 517 -3.82 -1.60 5.88
C GLY A 517 -3.79 -1.95 4.38
N HIS A 518 -3.91 -0.93 3.52
CA HIS A 518 -4.12 -1.07 2.07
C HIS A 518 -3.10 -1.99 1.38
N ILE A 519 -1.82 -1.66 1.47
CA ILE A 519 -0.75 -2.43 0.80
C ILE A 519 -0.47 -3.74 1.51
N GLN A 520 -0.48 -3.74 2.84
CA GLN A 520 -0.25 -4.96 3.61
C GLN A 520 -1.40 -5.97 3.47
N ALA A 521 -2.61 -5.53 3.12
CA ALA A 521 -3.68 -6.43 2.76
C ALA A 521 -3.37 -7.18 1.45
N LEU A 522 -2.69 -6.54 0.51
CA LEU A 522 -2.26 -7.16 -0.75
C LEU A 522 -1.02 -8.05 -0.56
N VAL A 523 0.04 -7.49 0.06
CA VAL A 523 1.32 -8.19 0.31
C VAL A 523 1.31 -8.82 1.70
N ASN A 524 0.61 -9.93 1.81
CA ASN A 524 0.42 -10.65 3.07
C ASN A 524 0.71 -12.15 2.90
N PRO A 525 1.99 -12.54 2.73
CA PRO A 525 2.34 -13.91 2.42
C PRO A 525 1.97 -14.87 3.57
N PRO A 526 1.70 -16.15 3.26
CA PRO A 526 1.55 -17.20 4.26
C PRO A 526 2.74 -17.29 5.22
N GLY A 527 2.49 -17.67 6.46
CA GLY A 527 3.53 -17.79 7.48
C GLY A 527 3.90 -16.48 8.17
N ASN A 528 3.28 -15.35 7.84
CA ASN A 528 3.44 -14.11 8.59
C ASN A 528 2.72 -14.23 9.95
N PRO A 529 3.43 -14.23 11.10
CA PRO A 529 2.82 -14.46 12.42
C PRO A 529 1.88 -13.33 12.87
N LYS A 530 1.92 -12.18 12.20
CA LYS A 530 1.05 -11.03 12.48
C LYS A 530 -0.20 -11.02 11.59
N ALA A 531 -0.25 -11.87 10.57
CA ALA A 531 -1.38 -11.92 9.66
C ALA A 531 -2.58 -12.58 10.32
N SER A 532 -3.74 -11.96 10.16
CA SER A 532 -5.03 -12.57 10.40
C SER A 532 -6.06 -12.00 9.43
N TYR A 533 -7.11 -12.76 9.20
CA TYR A 533 -8.24 -12.33 8.39
C TYR A 533 -9.54 -12.83 9.00
N PHE A 534 -10.64 -12.23 8.59
CA PHE A 534 -11.98 -12.56 9.06
C PHE A 534 -12.82 -13.02 7.88
N THR A 535 -13.57 -14.10 8.10
CA THR A 535 -14.63 -14.58 7.21
C THR A 535 -15.95 -14.59 7.98
N GLY A 536 -17.04 -14.42 7.27
CA GLY A 536 -18.36 -14.33 7.89
C GLY A 536 -19.45 -14.96 7.02
N PRO A 537 -20.71 -14.82 7.44
CA PRO A 537 -21.86 -15.25 6.64
C PRO A 537 -21.92 -14.48 5.31
N THR A 538 -22.83 -14.90 4.43
CA THR A 538 -23.16 -14.14 3.20
C THR A 538 -23.38 -12.67 3.55
N PRO A 539 -22.74 -11.73 2.84
CA PRO A 539 -22.85 -10.32 3.14
C PRO A 539 -24.29 -9.81 3.07
N GLY A 540 -24.70 -9.15 4.15
CA GLY A 540 -25.97 -8.43 4.25
C GLY A 540 -25.76 -6.91 4.10
N PRO A 541 -26.77 -6.08 4.36
CA PRO A 541 -26.68 -4.63 4.17
C PRO A 541 -25.82 -3.91 5.22
N ASP A 542 -25.61 -4.55 6.41
CA ASP A 542 -24.90 -3.93 7.54
C ASP A 542 -23.49 -4.52 7.70
N PRO A 543 -22.43 -3.75 7.41
CA PRO A 543 -21.05 -4.20 7.55
C PRO A 543 -20.66 -4.46 9.01
N ASP A 544 -21.20 -3.71 9.97
CA ASP A 544 -20.85 -3.88 11.39
C ASP A 544 -21.50 -5.14 11.98
N ALA A 545 -22.74 -5.47 11.58
CA ALA A 545 -23.36 -6.73 11.91
C ALA A 545 -22.59 -7.93 11.32
N TRP A 546 -22.16 -7.82 10.05
CA TRP A 546 -21.29 -8.83 9.45
C TRP A 546 -20.00 -9.02 10.24
N ARG A 547 -19.34 -7.90 10.60
CA ARG A 547 -18.07 -7.94 11.36
C ARG A 547 -18.24 -8.57 12.74
N ALA A 548 -19.38 -8.34 13.41
CA ALA A 548 -19.68 -8.93 14.71
C ALA A 548 -19.91 -10.46 14.64
N ALA A 549 -20.39 -10.96 13.50
CA ALA A 549 -20.62 -12.39 13.25
C ALA A 549 -19.42 -13.11 12.62
N ALA A 550 -18.36 -12.36 12.22
CA ALA A 550 -17.21 -12.90 11.52
C ALA A 550 -16.27 -13.66 12.45
N THR A 551 -15.68 -14.73 11.93
CA THR A 551 -14.66 -15.55 12.59
C THR A 551 -13.27 -15.10 12.20
N GLU A 552 -12.37 -14.96 13.16
CA GLU A 552 -10.96 -14.65 12.92
C GLU A 552 -10.16 -15.92 12.64
N HIS A 553 -9.31 -15.85 11.60
CA HIS A 553 -8.35 -16.88 11.21
C HIS A 553 -6.95 -16.29 11.32
N ARG A 554 -6.02 -17.01 11.95
CA ARG A 554 -4.62 -16.61 12.08
C ARG A 554 -3.82 -17.21 10.93
N ASP A 555 -3.73 -16.50 9.85
CA ASP A 555 -2.88 -16.77 8.68
C ASP A 555 -3.12 -15.68 7.62
N SER A 556 -2.50 -15.87 6.45
CA SER A 556 -2.75 -15.10 5.24
C SER A 556 -4.08 -15.49 4.59
N TRP A 557 -4.83 -14.51 4.09
CA TRP A 557 -6.00 -14.73 3.26
C TRP A 557 -5.67 -15.39 1.89
N TRP A 558 -4.40 -15.44 1.48
CA TRP A 558 -3.99 -16.06 0.20
C TRP A 558 -4.39 -17.53 0.14
N GLY A 559 -4.24 -18.28 1.24
CA GLY A 559 -4.69 -19.67 1.33
C GLY A 559 -6.21 -19.81 1.16
N HIS A 560 -6.98 -18.97 1.85
CA HIS A 560 -8.44 -18.93 1.74
C HIS A 560 -8.91 -18.56 0.31
N TRP A 561 -8.21 -17.61 -0.33
CA TRP A 561 -8.52 -17.26 -1.72
C TRP A 561 -8.26 -18.43 -2.68
N LEU A 562 -7.18 -19.18 -2.50
CA LEU A 562 -6.90 -20.39 -3.29
C LEU A 562 -7.98 -21.46 -3.10
N GLU A 563 -8.50 -21.63 -1.89
CA GLU A 563 -9.62 -22.54 -1.61
C GLU A 563 -10.91 -22.07 -2.30
N TRP A 564 -11.21 -20.77 -2.22
CA TRP A 564 -12.35 -20.18 -2.92
C TRP A 564 -12.20 -20.29 -4.45
N LEU A 565 -11.00 -20.07 -4.98
CA LEU A 565 -10.74 -20.14 -6.43
C LEU A 565 -10.82 -21.57 -6.98
N ARG A 566 -10.56 -22.60 -6.17
CA ARG A 566 -10.48 -24.01 -6.62
C ARG A 566 -11.70 -24.46 -7.43
N PRO A 567 -12.95 -24.29 -7.00
CA PRO A 567 -14.13 -24.64 -7.81
C PRO A 567 -14.27 -23.77 -9.07
N HIS A 568 -13.69 -22.59 -9.08
CA HIS A 568 -13.72 -21.65 -10.20
C HIS A 568 -12.55 -21.84 -11.19
N GLY A 569 -11.57 -22.68 -10.86
CA GLY A 569 -10.36 -22.90 -11.68
C GLY A 569 -10.56 -23.83 -12.87
N GLY A 570 -11.76 -24.40 -13.05
CA GLY A 570 -12.02 -25.43 -14.06
C GLY A 570 -11.33 -26.77 -13.75
N PRO A 571 -11.43 -27.77 -14.65
CA PRO A 571 -10.78 -29.05 -14.46
C PRO A 571 -9.23 -28.91 -14.44
N ARG A 572 -8.57 -29.84 -13.78
CA ARG A 572 -7.10 -29.91 -13.81
C ARG A 572 -6.66 -30.47 -15.16
N ARG A 573 -5.59 -29.91 -15.71
CA ARG A 573 -4.96 -30.37 -16.96
C ARG A 573 -3.43 -30.26 -16.86
N PRO A 574 -2.67 -30.96 -17.69
CA PRO A 574 -1.23 -30.77 -17.78
C PRO A 574 -0.88 -29.29 -18.00
N ALA A 575 0.16 -28.84 -17.31
CA ALA A 575 0.70 -27.50 -17.51
C ALA A 575 1.17 -27.33 -18.97
N PRO A 576 0.99 -26.14 -19.58
CA PRO A 576 1.50 -25.89 -20.92
C PRO A 576 3.02 -26.01 -20.97
N GLU A 577 3.57 -26.65 -22.01
CA GLU A 577 5.02 -26.81 -22.22
C GLU A 577 5.70 -25.48 -22.55
N GLY A 578 4.98 -24.51 -23.07
CA GLY A 578 5.46 -23.17 -23.44
C GLY A 578 4.46 -22.08 -23.10
N LEU A 579 4.92 -20.84 -23.17
CA LEU A 579 4.09 -19.65 -22.98
C LEU A 579 3.53 -19.16 -24.33
N GLY A 580 2.39 -18.45 -24.26
CA GLY A 580 1.72 -17.92 -25.45
C GLY A 580 1.01 -18.99 -26.28
N SER A 581 0.72 -18.63 -27.52
CA SER A 581 0.12 -19.50 -28.51
C SER A 581 0.60 -19.13 -29.92
N ARG A 582 0.19 -19.85 -30.94
CA ARG A 582 0.50 -19.49 -32.35
C ARG A 582 -0.01 -18.08 -32.71
N ARG A 583 -1.12 -17.66 -32.14
CA ARG A 583 -1.75 -16.35 -32.37
C ARG A 583 -1.16 -15.26 -31.48
N HIS A 584 -0.72 -15.64 -30.30
CA HIS A 584 -0.11 -14.80 -29.29
C HIS A 584 1.25 -15.39 -28.90
N PRO A 585 2.28 -15.30 -29.77
CA PRO A 585 3.60 -15.85 -29.47
C PRO A 585 4.24 -15.08 -28.31
N PRO A 586 5.07 -15.73 -27.48
CA PRO A 586 5.81 -15.04 -26.46
C PRO A 586 6.77 -14.01 -27.10
N MET A 587 6.77 -12.83 -26.51
CA MET A 587 7.66 -11.72 -26.88
C MET A 587 8.82 -11.63 -25.90
N GLU A 588 8.98 -10.49 -25.20
CA GLU A 588 10.01 -10.32 -24.18
C GLU A 588 9.66 -11.11 -22.92
N ALA A 589 10.70 -11.51 -22.19
CA ALA A 589 10.54 -12.12 -20.88
C ALA A 589 9.85 -11.16 -19.88
N ALA A 590 9.14 -11.71 -18.90
CA ALA A 590 8.68 -10.91 -17.77
C ALA A 590 9.89 -10.22 -17.10
N PRO A 591 9.73 -9.00 -16.62
CA PRO A 591 8.50 -8.25 -16.40
C PRO A 591 7.98 -7.43 -17.61
N GLY A 592 8.48 -7.66 -18.83
CA GLY A 592 8.10 -6.94 -20.03
C GLY A 592 8.81 -5.58 -20.20
N THR A 593 8.29 -4.72 -21.06
CA THR A 593 8.90 -3.43 -21.38
C THR A 593 8.18 -2.25 -20.73
N TYR A 594 6.85 -2.26 -20.65
CA TYR A 594 6.07 -1.13 -20.14
C TYR A 594 6.31 -0.86 -18.64
N VAL A 595 6.71 -1.88 -17.89
CA VAL A 595 7.07 -1.74 -16.47
C VAL A 595 8.31 -0.85 -16.26
N HIS A 596 9.19 -0.71 -17.26
CA HIS A 596 10.39 0.12 -17.18
C HIS A 596 10.14 1.60 -17.49
N ASP A 597 8.97 1.94 -18.06
CA ASP A 597 8.61 3.33 -18.33
C ASP A 597 8.53 4.15 -17.03
N GLN A 598 9.22 5.29 -16.98
CA GLN A 598 9.28 6.17 -15.82
C GLN A 598 8.31 7.35 -15.96
N ALA A 599 7.67 7.80 -14.83
CA ALA A 599 6.79 8.96 -14.77
C ALA A 599 7.55 10.30 -14.81
#